data_f1abdeac1a503c22b6b9137f50333dc5
#
_entry.id   f1abdeac1a503c22b6b9137f50333dc5
#
_cell.length_a   1.000
_cell.length_b   1.000
_cell.length_c   1.000
_cell.angle_alpha   90.00
_cell.angle_beta   90.00
_cell.angle_gamma   90.00
#
_symmetry.space_group_name_H-M   'P 1'
#
loop_
_entity.id
_entity.type
_entity.pdbx_description
1 polymer ?
#
loop_
_entity_poly.entity_id
_entity_poly.type
_entity_poly.pdbx_seq_one_letter_code
_entity_poly.pdbx_strand_id
1 'polypeptide(L)'
;VTEAEAEKEPAKAVPDLAALEQEGEIAADYVEGLLDIADIDGDIDMDVEGDRAVVSVVDIKGGDLVGPNGEVLEAIQELTRLAVHRQTGERSRLMLDIGGYRDRRRSELSELGSKIAADVKRNGEPKSLQPMTPFERKIVHDAVAAAGLRSESEGEEPRRFVVVLPA
;
A
#
# COMPACT_ATOMS: atom_id res chain seq x y z
N VAL A 1 -20.60 -9.08 -44.89
CA VAL A 1 -21.24 -8.70 -43.61
C VAL A 1 -20.44 -9.37 -42.53
N THR A 2 -19.52 -8.62 -41.91
CA THR A 2 -18.64 -9.11 -40.86
C THR A 2 -19.21 -8.61 -39.54
N GLU A 3 -19.81 -9.51 -38.79
CA GLU A 3 -20.18 -9.24 -37.40
C GLU A 3 -18.90 -9.14 -36.55
N ALA A 4 -18.69 -7.96 -36.00
CA ALA A 4 -17.68 -7.75 -34.97
C ALA A 4 -18.17 -8.38 -33.69
N GLU A 5 -17.58 -9.50 -33.27
CA GLU A 5 -17.73 -10.04 -31.94
C GLU A 5 -17.08 -9.04 -30.96
N ALA A 6 -17.93 -8.32 -30.23
CA ALA A 6 -17.49 -7.54 -29.10
C ALA A 6 -17.00 -8.49 -28.01
N GLU A 7 -15.70 -8.55 -27.79
CA GLU A 7 -15.10 -9.20 -26.64
C GLU A 7 -15.67 -8.55 -25.37
N LYS A 8 -16.54 -9.31 -24.71
CA LYS A 8 -17.09 -8.97 -23.42
C LYS A 8 -15.97 -9.09 -22.40
N GLU A 9 -15.46 -7.97 -21.91
CA GLU A 9 -14.58 -7.96 -20.74
C GLU A 9 -15.22 -8.84 -19.65
N PRO A 10 -14.46 -9.74 -19.00
CA PRO A 10 -15.00 -10.55 -17.91
C PRO A 10 -15.47 -9.61 -16.80
N ALA A 11 -16.73 -9.69 -16.46
CA ALA A 11 -17.30 -8.97 -15.33
C ALA A 11 -16.43 -9.25 -14.10
N LYS A 12 -15.93 -8.20 -13.44
CA LYS A 12 -15.21 -8.34 -12.16
C LYS A 12 -16.09 -9.18 -11.24
N ALA A 13 -15.58 -10.36 -10.89
CA ALA A 13 -16.27 -11.23 -9.95
C ALA A 13 -16.52 -10.44 -8.64
N VAL A 14 -17.74 -10.49 -8.15
CA VAL A 14 -18.09 -9.89 -6.86
C VAL A 14 -17.24 -10.59 -5.80
N PRO A 15 -16.51 -9.84 -4.95
CA PRO A 15 -15.68 -10.45 -3.93
C PRO A 15 -16.53 -11.35 -3.03
N ASP A 16 -16.09 -12.57 -2.80
CA ASP A 16 -16.69 -13.46 -1.83
C ASP A 16 -16.29 -12.99 -0.42
N LEU A 17 -17.23 -12.36 0.28
CA LEU A 17 -17.00 -11.83 1.63
C LEU A 17 -16.53 -12.91 2.61
N ALA A 18 -17.11 -14.11 2.55
CA ALA A 18 -16.71 -15.21 3.42
C ALA A 18 -15.26 -15.65 3.15
N ALA A 19 -14.84 -15.66 1.90
CA ALA A 19 -13.44 -15.96 1.55
C ALA A 19 -12.49 -14.88 2.05
N LEU A 20 -12.86 -13.61 1.95
CA LEU A 20 -12.05 -12.48 2.47
C LEU A 20 -11.96 -12.50 4.00
N GLU A 21 -13.05 -12.80 4.70
CA GLU A 21 -13.06 -12.99 6.15
C GLU A 21 -12.12 -14.15 6.56
N GLN A 22 -12.17 -15.28 5.85
CA GLN A 22 -11.26 -16.40 6.07
C GLN A 22 -9.79 -16.03 5.83
N GLU A 23 -9.48 -15.27 4.78
CA GLU A 23 -8.12 -14.74 4.56
C GLU A 23 -7.66 -13.89 5.74
N GLY A 24 -8.53 -13.03 6.24
CA GLY A 24 -8.26 -12.18 7.41
C GLY A 24 -7.97 -12.99 8.66
N GLU A 25 -8.75 -14.04 8.94
CA GLU A 25 -8.51 -14.93 10.09
C GLU A 25 -7.17 -15.67 10.00
N ILE A 26 -6.84 -16.25 8.84
CA ILE A 26 -5.56 -16.91 8.61
C ILE A 26 -4.40 -15.92 8.77
N ALA A 27 -4.53 -14.73 8.22
CA ALA A 27 -3.52 -13.68 8.32
C ALA A 27 -3.33 -13.21 9.77
N ALA A 28 -4.42 -13.01 10.51
CA ALA A 28 -4.39 -12.63 11.92
C ALA A 28 -3.68 -13.69 12.78
N ASP A 29 -4.00 -14.95 12.59
CA ASP A 29 -3.35 -16.07 13.29
C ASP A 29 -1.84 -16.11 12.99
N TYR A 30 -1.46 -15.91 11.74
CA TYR A 30 -0.05 -15.87 11.35
C TYR A 30 0.71 -14.70 12.01
N VAL A 31 0.12 -13.52 12.00
CA VAL A 31 0.72 -12.32 12.60
C VAL A 31 0.78 -12.44 14.13
N GLU A 32 -0.26 -12.95 14.77
CA GLU A 32 -0.27 -13.24 16.19
C GLU A 32 0.88 -14.18 16.60
N GLY A 33 1.06 -15.28 15.84
CA GLY A 33 2.19 -16.19 16.04
C GLY A 33 3.55 -15.51 15.87
N LEU A 34 3.68 -14.58 14.94
CA LEU A 34 4.90 -13.80 14.75
C LEU A 34 5.17 -12.87 15.94
N LEU A 35 4.15 -12.19 16.44
CA LEU A 35 4.25 -11.32 17.62
C LEU A 35 4.67 -12.11 18.85
N ASP A 36 4.08 -13.29 19.07
CA ASP A 36 4.42 -14.18 20.18
C ASP A 36 5.89 -14.61 20.12
N ILE A 37 6.38 -15.03 18.95
CA ILE A 37 7.78 -15.43 18.78
C ILE A 37 8.75 -14.26 19.00
N ALA A 38 8.35 -13.06 18.60
CA ALA A 38 9.15 -11.85 18.75
C ALA A 38 9.06 -11.22 20.14
N ASP A 39 8.23 -11.75 21.03
CA ASP A 39 7.93 -11.20 22.36
C ASP A 39 7.46 -9.73 22.29
N ILE A 40 6.52 -9.47 21.38
CA ILE A 40 5.93 -8.15 21.14
C ILE A 40 4.44 -8.20 21.45
N ASP A 41 3.99 -7.30 22.33
CA ASP A 41 2.58 -7.12 22.63
C ASP A 41 1.89 -6.26 21.58
N GLY A 42 0.68 -6.63 21.21
CA GLY A 42 -0.18 -5.86 20.30
C GLY A 42 -1.53 -6.55 20.14
N ASP A 43 -2.52 -5.78 19.77
CA ASP A 43 -3.85 -6.27 19.44
C ASP A 43 -4.02 -6.33 17.91
N ILE A 44 -4.83 -7.28 17.43
CA ILE A 44 -5.04 -7.47 16.01
C ILE A 44 -6.51 -7.21 15.68
N ASP A 45 -6.74 -6.26 14.79
CA ASP A 45 -8.02 -5.96 14.21
C ASP A 45 -8.10 -6.50 12.77
N MET A 46 -9.27 -7.00 12.40
CA MET A 46 -9.57 -7.50 11.06
C MET A 46 -10.73 -6.72 10.45
N ASP A 47 -10.61 -6.40 9.17
CA ASP A 47 -11.67 -5.76 8.40
C ASP A 47 -11.64 -6.22 6.93
N VAL A 48 -12.64 -5.86 6.17
CA VAL A 48 -12.70 -6.06 4.73
C VAL A 48 -12.95 -4.71 4.07
N GLU A 49 -12.02 -4.30 3.22
CA GLU A 49 -12.12 -3.06 2.46
C GLU A 49 -12.18 -3.37 0.96
N GLY A 50 -13.34 -3.12 0.35
CA GLY A 50 -13.55 -3.41 -1.06
C GLY A 50 -13.40 -4.91 -1.37
N ASP A 51 -12.35 -5.25 -2.08
CA ASP A 51 -12.06 -6.60 -2.56
C ASP A 51 -10.85 -7.25 -1.85
N ARG A 52 -10.49 -6.79 -0.66
CA ARG A 52 -9.36 -7.31 0.12
C ARG A 52 -9.62 -7.38 1.60
N ALA A 53 -9.01 -8.36 2.26
CA ALA A 53 -8.91 -8.40 3.70
C ALA A 53 -7.89 -7.38 4.19
N VAL A 54 -8.16 -6.77 5.33
CA VAL A 54 -7.26 -5.84 6.02
C VAL A 54 -7.01 -6.35 7.43
N VAL A 55 -5.75 -6.46 7.79
CA VAL A 55 -5.32 -6.84 9.14
C VAL A 55 -4.45 -5.71 9.69
N SER A 56 -4.76 -5.25 10.88
CA SER A 56 -4.07 -4.15 11.53
C SER A 56 -3.57 -4.57 12.90
N VAL A 57 -2.30 -4.35 13.18
CA VAL A 57 -1.73 -4.50 14.51
C VAL A 57 -1.79 -3.14 15.20
N VAL A 58 -2.54 -3.07 16.27
CA VAL A 58 -2.77 -1.86 17.07
C VAL A 58 -2.20 -2.04 18.47
N ASP A 59 -2.08 -0.96 19.23
CA ASP A 59 -1.57 -0.96 20.60
C ASP A 59 -0.25 -1.72 20.79
N ILE A 60 0.60 -1.65 19.77
CA ILE A 60 1.87 -2.37 19.74
C ILE A 60 2.85 -1.78 20.77
N LYS A 61 3.47 -2.67 21.54
CA LYS A 61 4.48 -2.34 22.55
C LYS A 61 5.76 -3.11 22.30
N GLY A 62 6.82 -2.37 22.08
CA GLY A 62 8.14 -2.95 21.81
C GLY A 62 8.35 -3.31 20.34
N GLY A 63 9.61 -3.47 19.97
CA GLY A 63 10.04 -3.86 18.63
C GLY A 63 9.77 -2.81 17.55
N ASP A 64 10.52 -2.92 16.48
CA ASP A 64 10.26 -2.17 15.24
C ASP A 64 9.89 -3.15 14.13
N LEU A 65 8.59 -3.30 13.91
CA LEU A 65 8.02 -4.15 12.85
C LEU A 65 7.67 -3.36 11.58
N VAL A 66 7.95 -2.09 11.55
CA VAL A 66 7.74 -1.23 10.38
C VAL A 66 9.04 -1.08 9.59
N GLY A 67 10.13 -0.77 10.29
CA GLY A 67 11.44 -0.54 9.69
C GLY A 67 11.56 0.78 8.93
N PRO A 68 12.75 1.10 8.40
CA PRO A 68 12.96 2.28 7.59
C PRO A 68 12.04 2.26 6.36
N ASN A 69 11.29 3.32 6.15
CA ASN A 69 10.35 3.46 5.02
C ASN A 69 9.33 2.32 4.87
N GLY A 70 9.04 1.59 5.96
CA GLY A 70 8.08 0.48 5.94
C GLY A 70 8.62 -0.82 5.37
N GLU A 71 9.92 -1.00 5.22
CA GLU A 71 10.52 -2.20 4.61
C GLU A 71 10.21 -3.48 5.40
N VAL A 72 10.23 -3.42 6.72
CA VAL A 72 9.92 -4.58 7.56
C VAL A 72 8.43 -4.90 7.46
N LEU A 73 7.56 -3.91 7.50
CA LEU A 73 6.13 -4.07 7.30
C LEU A 73 5.81 -4.72 5.95
N GLU A 74 6.41 -4.27 4.86
CA GLU A 74 6.22 -4.87 3.54
C GLU A 74 6.69 -6.33 3.50
N ALA A 75 7.82 -6.66 4.13
CA ALA A 75 8.31 -8.03 4.21
C ALA A 75 7.35 -8.93 5.01
N ILE A 76 6.84 -8.46 6.14
CA ILE A 76 5.86 -9.20 6.94
C ILE A 76 4.55 -9.37 6.16
N GLN A 77 4.09 -8.36 5.44
CA GLN A 77 2.91 -8.48 4.59
C GLN A 77 3.07 -9.56 3.52
N GLU A 78 4.20 -9.63 2.83
CA GLU A 78 4.46 -10.66 1.83
C GLU A 78 4.51 -12.06 2.45
N LEU A 79 5.15 -12.23 3.60
CA LEU A 79 5.16 -13.50 4.33
C LEU A 79 3.73 -13.90 4.76
N THR A 80 2.92 -12.95 5.21
CA THR A 80 1.53 -13.19 5.59
C THR A 80 0.68 -13.60 4.39
N ARG A 81 0.85 -12.96 3.25
CA ARG A 81 0.19 -13.34 1.99
C ARG A 81 0.58 -14.76 1.55
N LEU A 82 1.84 -15.13 1.68
CA LEU A 82 2.30 -16.49 1.40
C LEU A 82 1.69 -17.52 2.35
N ALA A 83 1.54 -17.19 3.63
CA ALA A 83 0.88 -18.07 4.60
C ALA A 83 -0.59 -18.28 4.25
N VAL A 84 -1.31 -17.23 3.86
CA VAL A 84 -2.70 -17.32 3.38
C VAL A 84 -2.78 -18.16 2.11
N HIS A 85 -1.94 -17.90 1.12
CA HIS A 85 -1.90 -18.67 -0.12
C HIS A 85 -1.65 -20.16 0.12
N ARG A 86 -0.76 -20.49 1.04
CA ARG A 86 -0.46 -21.89 1.40
C ARG A 86 -1.68 -22.62 1.96
N GLN A 87 -2.55 -21.94 2.69
CA GLN A 87 -3.74 -22.54 3.30
C GLN A 87 -4.95 -22.55 2.38
N THR A 88 -5.14 -21.49 1.58
CA THR A 88 -6.32 -21.34 0.72
C THR A 88 -6.12 -21.85 -0.70
N GLY A 89 -4.87 -21.93 -1.17
CA GLY A 89 -4.53 -22.20 -2.56
C GLY A 89 -4.72 -20.99 -3.49
N GLU A 90 -5.27 -19.90 -2.99
CA GLU A 90 -5.56 -18.68 -3.74
C GLU A 90 -4.57 -17.56 -3.42
N ARG A 91 -4.29 -16.74 -4.43
CA ARG A 91 -3.40 -15.59 -4.25
C ARG A 91 -4.10 -14.49 -3.44
N SER A 92 -3.55 -14.18 -2.28
CA SER A 92 -4.10 -13.15 -1.40
C SER A 92 -3.65 -11.74 -1.80
N ARG A 93 -4.57 -10.79 -1.71
CA ARG A 93 -4.32 -9.36 -1.88
C ARG A 93 -4.48 -8.61 -0.56
N LEU A 94 -4.45 -9.33 0.56
CA LEU A 94 -4.61 -8.73 1.87
C LEU A 94 -3.64 -7.59 2.10
N MET A 95 -4.07 -6.62 2.89
CA MET A 95 -3.24 -5.52 3.37
C MET A 95 -2.98 -5.69 4.86
N LEU A 96 -1.71 -5.59 5.24
CA LEU A 96 -1.28 -5.53 6.62
C LEU A 96 -0.83 -4.11 6.97
N ASP A 97 -1.31 -3.59 8.08
CA ASP A 97 -0.80 -2.37 8.68
C ASP A 97 -0.32 -2.63 10.11
N ILE A 98 0.65 -1.88 10.56
CA ILE A 98 1.23 -1.98 11.89
C ILE A 98 1.36 -0.58 12.48
N GLY A 99 0.67 -0.37 13.60
CA GLY A 99 0.73 0.88 14.35
C GLY A 99 0.22 2.11 13.61
N GLY A 100 -0.67 1.95 12.65
CA GLY A 100 -1.21 3.06 11.85
C GLY A 100 -0.19 3.70 10.89
N TYR A 101 0.87 2.96 10.53
CA TYR A 101 1.94 3.47 9.68
C TYR A 101 1.45 3.93 8.32
N ARG A 102 0.59 3.15 7.64
CA ARG A 102 0.16 3.45 6.27
C ARG A 102 -0.62 4.76 6.18
N ASP A 103 -1.49 5.04 7.13
CA ASP A 103 -2.27 6.28 7.16
C ASP A 103 -1.38 7.49 7.45
N ARG A 104 -0.47 7.38 8.42
CA ARG A 104 0.52 8.44 8.68
C ARG A 104 1.39 8.70 7.45
N ARG A 105 1.88 7.65 6.82
CA ARG A 105 2.74 7.78 5.63
C ARG A 105 2.00 8.40 4.46
N ARG A 106 0.73 8.04 4.29
CA ARG A 106 -0.14 8.66 3.27
C ARG A 106 -0.29 10.16 3.50
N SER A 107 -0.56 10.57 4.74
CA SER A 107 -0.68 11.99 5.09
C SER A 107 0.62 12.74 4.86
N GLU A 108 1.75 12.20 5.31
CA GLU A 108 3.08 12.79 5.11
C GLU A 108 3.41 12.98 3.63
N LEU A 109 3.14 11.97 2.81
CA LEU A 109 3.41 12.03 1.37
C LEU A 109 2.46 12.97 0.63
N SER A 110 1.21 13.05 1.04
CA SER A 110 0.24 14.01 0.49
C SER A 110 0.65 15.45 0.82
N GLU A 111 1.08 15.72 2.04
CA GLU A 111 1.62 17.03 2.44
C GLU A 111 2.90 17.36 1.70
N LEU A 112 3.82 16.39 1.56
CA LEU A 112 5.05 16.55 0.79
C LEU A 112 4.75 16.91 -0.66
N GLY A 113 3.86 16.17 -1.32
CA GLY A 113 3.46 16.41 -2.69
C GLY A 113 2.87 17.82 -2.90
N SER A 114 2.00 18.24 -1.99
CA SER A 114 1.40 19.58 -2.01
C SER A 114 2.44 20.68 -1.80
N LYS A 115 3.35 20.50 -0.87
CA LYS A 115 4.44 21.44 -0.58
C LYS A 115 5.39 21.59 -1.76
N ILE A 116 5.82 20.48 -2.35
CA ILE A 116 6.71 20.49 -3.51
C ILE A 116 6.01 21.12 -4.72
N ALA A 117 4.74 20.83 -4.95
CA ALA A 117 3.96 21.49 -6.02
C ALA A 117 3.90 23.02 -5.83
N ALA A 118 3.71 23.50 -4.61
CA ALA A 118 3.73 24.94 -4.32
C ALA A 118 5.13 25.54 -4.59
N ASP A 119 6.20 24.85 -4.22
CA ASP A 119 7.56 25.30 -4.51
C ASP A 119 7.86 25.37 -6.01
N VAL A 120 7.46 24.36 -6.77
CA VAL A 120 7.63 24.31 -8.24
C VAL A 120 6.82 25.41 -8.91
N LYS A 121 5.60 25.69 -8.47
CA LYS A 121 4.79 26.82 -8.96
C LYS A 121 5.48 28.16 -8.74
N ARG A 122 6.09 28.34 -7.57
CA ARG A 122 6.75 29.60 -7.21
C ARG A 122 8.04 29.81 -7.96
N ASN A 123 8.86 28.76 -8.11
CA ASN A 123 10.21 28.85 -8.65
C ASN A 123 10.27 28.56 -10.16
N GLY A 124 9.29 27.88 -10.73
CA GLY A 124 9.26 27.50 -12.14
C GLY A 124 10.26 26.41 -12.54
N GLU A 125 10.87 25.74 -11.57
CA GLU A 125 11.89 24.70 -11.80
C GLU A 125 11.38 23.31 -11.41
N PRO A 126 11.68 22.28 -12.21
CA PRO A 126 11.35 20.91 -11.85
C PRO A 126 12.03 20.49 -10.54
N LYS A 127 11.39 19.63 -9.76
CA LYS A 127 11.95 19.11 -8.52
C LYS A 127 11.80 17.60 -8.43
N SER A 128 12.92 16.92 -8.17
CA SER A 128 12.98 15.48 -7.96
C SER A 128 12.88 15.16 -6.47
N LEU A 129 12.15 14.09 -6.16
CA LEU A 129 11.99 13.58 -4.80
C LEU A 129 12.92 12.38 -4.54
N GLN A 130 12.95 11.92 -3.30
CA GLN A 130 13.67 10.70 -2.94
C GLN A 130 13.00 9.47 -3.57
N PRO A 131 13.74 8.38 -3.81
CA PRO A 131 13.14 7.12 -4.22
C PRO A 131 12.08 6.64 -3.24
N MET A 132 11.00 6.09 -3.78
CA MET A 132 9.87 5.61 -3.00
C MET A 132 9.15 4.46 -3.73
N THR A 133 8.36 3.69 -2.97
CA THR A 133 7.61 2.56 -3.51
C THR A 133 6.55 3.00 -4.54
N PRO A 134 6.06 2.09 -5.40
CA PRO A 134 4.99 2.41 -6.36
C PRO A 134 3.74 3.01 -5.69
N PHE A 135 3.36 2.48 -4.53
CA PHE A 135 2.23 2.98 -3.76
C PHE A 135 2.47 4.42 -3.27
N GLU A 136 3.64 4.69 -2.73
CA GLU A 136 4.03 6.02 -2.26
C GLU A 136 4.08 7.04 -3.40
N ARG A 137 4.65 6.65 -4.56
CA ARG A 137 4.67 7.51 -5.74
C ARG A 137 3.27 7.90 -6.21
N LYS A 138 2.33 6.95 -6.16
CA LYS A 138 0.93 7.25 -6.50
C LYS A 138 0.34 8.35 -5.61
N ILE A 139 0.57 8.29 -4.32
CA ILE A 139 0.08 9.31 -3.38
C ILE A 139 0.64 10.69 -3.73
N VAL A 140 1.93 10.77 -4.02
CA VAL A 140 2.58 12.03 -4.43
C VAL A 140 2.03 12.53 -5.76
N HIS A 141 1.87 11.66 -6.76
CA HIS A 141 1.26 12.03 -8.05
C HIS A 141 -0.15 12.62 -7.88
N ASP A 142 -0.99 11.97 -7.06
CA ASP A 142 -2.35 12.42 -6.79
C ASP A 142 -2.36 13.80 -6.11
N ALA A 143 -1.46 14.04 -5.14
CA ALA A 143 -1.33 15.33 -4.47
C ALA A 143 -0.83 16.43 -5.41
N VAL A 144 0.14 16.14 -6.27
CA VAL A 144 0.65 17.06 -7.28
C VAL A 144 -0.41 17.41 -8.32
N ALA A 145 -1.16 16.40 -8.79
CA ALA A 145 -2.27 16.61 -9.73
C ALA A 145 -3.39 17.47 -9.12
N ALA A 146 -3.74 17.22 -7.85
CA ALA A 146 -4.70 18.05 -7.11
C ALA A 146 -4.26 19.51 -6.98
N ALA A 147 -2.94 19.75 -6.94
CA ALA A 147 -2.37 21.10 -6.97
C ALA A 147 -2.29 21.71 -8.38
N GLY A 148 -2.71 21.01 -9.44
CA GLY A 148 -2.75 21.48 -10.81
C GLY A 148 -1.41 21.44 -11.56
N LEU A 149 -0.47 20.62 -11.11
CA LEU A 149 0.80 20.37 -11.78
C LEU A 149 0.88 18.94 -12.35
N ARG A 150 1.90 18.72 -13.16
CA ARG A 150 2.23 17.39 -13.68
C ARG A 150 3.40 16.79 -12.91
N SER A 151 3.45 15.48 -12.89
CA SER A 151 4.57 14.75 -12.33
C SER A 151 4.82 13.45 -13.10
N GLU A 152 6.05 13.00 -13.11
CA GLU A 152 6.49 11.80 -13.79
C GLU A 152 7.32 10.95 -12.83
N SER A 153 7.35 9.63 -13.04
CA SER A 153 8.23 8.75 -12.31
C SER A 153 9.44 8.39 -13.17
N GLU A 154 10.62 8.68 -12.67
CA GLU A 154 11.90 8.41 -13.32
C GLU A 154 12.73 7.39 -12.54
N GLY A 155 13.72 6.80 -13.22
CA GLY A 155 14.59 5.78 -12.65
C GLY A 155 14.01 4.38 -12.73
N GLU A 156 14.75 3.43 -12.19
CA GLU A 156 14.39 2.00 -12.14
C GLU A 156 14.20 1.54 -10.70
N GLU A 157 13.32 0.56 -10.50
CA GLU A 157 13.15 -0.04 -9.18
C GLU A 157 14.47 -0.68 -8.69
N PRO A 158 14.82 -0.59 -7.42
CA PRO A 158 14.06 0.02 -6.30
C PRO A 158 14.33 1.52 -6.08
N ARG A 159 15.03 2.19 -6.99
CA ARG A 159 15.45 3.60 -6.85
C ARG A 159 14.60 4.57 -7.66
N ARG A 160 13.39 4.16 -8.03
CA ARG A 160 12.49 4.99 -8.82
C ARG A 160 11.87 6.10 -7.97
N PHE A 161 11.80 7.31 -8.51
CA PHE A 161 11.39 8.52 -7.81
C PHE A 161 10.42 9.37 -8.64
N VAL A 162 9.78 10.34 -8.00
CA VAL A 162 8.87 11.29 -8.64
C VAL A 162 9.62 12.57 -8.97
N VAL A 163 9.37 13.09 -10.16
CA VAL A 163 9.76 14.44 -10.60
C VAL A 163 8.50 15.28 -10.78
N VAL A 164 8.43 16.41 -10.11
CA VAL A 164 7.33 17.38 -10.24
C VAL A 164 7.74 18.43 -11.26
N LEU A 165 6.90 18.65 -12.25
CA LEU A 165 7.17 19.53 -13.38
C LEU A 165 6.38 20.83 -13.27
N PRO A 166 6.97 21.97 -13.69
CA PRO A 166 6.24 23.23 -13.79
C PRO A 166 5.12 23.14 -14.84
N ALA A 167 4.16 24.04 -14.76
CA ALA A 167 3.03 24.12 -15.70
C ALA A 167 3.50 24.52 -17.09
#